data_42bc0ae1377089cc75f7ba4bb174af5c
#
_entry.id   42bc0ae1377089cc75f7ba4bb174af5c
#
_cell.length_a   1.000
_cell.length_b   1.000
_cell.length_c   1.000
_cell.angle_alpha   90.00
_cell.angle_beta   90.00
_cell.angle_gamma   90.00
#
_symmetry.space_group_name_H-M   'P 1'
#
loop_
_entity.id
_entity.type
_entity.pdbx_description
1 polymer ?
#
loop_
_entity_poly.entity_id
_entity_poly.type
_entity_poly.pdbx_seq_one_letter_code
_entity_poly.pdbx_strand_id
1 'polypeptide(L)'
;MGDDDLELEPDPSAGQTAAIDRIVFFSDAVFAIAMTLLVLPLVGGRTDLPVWEQIKHKVPELYAFALSFWVIGLYWIGHHRVYRRVRAYDEGLMLLNLVELFCVAFLPYPTALSGRYPEDVASTVFYAASLSVLGLVTTVHVWYVVHHRRYANVDDRTARRMITRSLSVPIVFIPTIPIAFLNVVVARSLWWAVFVIRFLFRGSVPRAD
;
A
#
# COMPACT_ATOMS: atom_id res chain seq x y z
N MET A 1 59.01 16.07 0.99
CA MET A 1 57.94 15.92 1.97
C MET A 1 56.69 16.09 1.15
N GLY A 2 56.24 14.98 0.55
CA GLY A 2 55.06 14.93 -0.30
C GLY A 2 53.89 14.54 0.54
N ASP A 3 52.93 15.44 0.67
CA ASP A 3 51.58 15.08 1.10
C ASP A 3 50.93 14.32 -0.08
N ASP A 4 50.91 12.99 0.00
CA ASP A 4 50.02 12.16 -0.78
C ASP A 4 48.62 12.42 -0.23
N ASP A 5 47.92 13.40 -0.79
CA ASP A 5 46.49 13.52 -0.71
C ASP A 5 45.90 12.27 -1.38
N LEU A 6 45.73 11.21 -0.58
CA LEU A 6 44.92 10.06 -0.95
C LEU A 6 43.47 10.58 -1.14
N GLU A 7 43.18 11.09 -2.35
CA GLU A 7 41.80 11.20 -2.79
C GLU A 7 41.17 9.78 -2.69
N LEU A 8 40.47 9.54 -1.60
CA LEU A 8 39.67 8.35 -1.44
C LEU A 8 38.62 8.35 -2.55
N GLU A 9 38.83 7.49 -3.56
CA GLU A 9 37.80 7.29 -4.58
C GLU A 9 36.48 7.02 -3.88
N PRO A 10 35.41 7.74 -4.25
CA PRO A 10 34.09 7.58 -3.61
C PRO A 10 33.64 6.14 -3.79
N ASP A 11 33.34 5.45 -2.69
CA ASP A 11 32.86 4.08 -2.66
C ASP A 11 31.58 3.97 -3.53
N PRO A 12 31.59 3.23 -4.66
CA PRO A 12 30.43 3.09 -5.53
C PRO A 12 29.20 2.53 -4.83
N SER A 13 29.39 1.78 -3.72
CA SER A 13 28.31 1.24 -2.91
C SER A 13 27.59 2.33 -2.10
N ALA A 14 28.29 3.37 -1.67
CA ALA A 14 27.72 4.51 -0.95
C ALA A 14 26.74 5.31 -1.84
N GLY A 15 27.10 5.50 -3.12
CA GLY A 15 26.22 6.16 -4.09
C GLY A 15 24.92 5.42 -4.37
N GLN A 16 24.99 4.09 -4.48
CA GLN A 16 23.79 3.25 -4.67
C GLN A 16 22.89 3.27 -3.44
N THR A 17 23.44 3.17 -2.25
CA THR A 17 22.68 3.24 -1.00
C THR A 17 21.95 4.56 -0.88
N ALA A 18 22.62 5.68 -1.10
CA ALA A 18 22.01 7.01 -1.07
C ALA A 18 20.88 7.18 -2.09
N ALA A 19 21.00 6.58 -3.28
CA ALA A 19 19.95 6.63 -4.29
C ALA A 19 18.71 5.79 -3.89
N ILE A 20 18.91 4.61 -3.31
CA ILE A 20 17.82 3.78 -2.77
C ILE A 20 17.10 4.52 -1.63
N ASP A 21 17.83 5.13 -0.72
CA ASP A 21 17.26 5.93 0.37
C ASP A 21 16.37 7.07 -0.15
N ARG A 22 16.79 7.74 -1.22
CA ARG A 22 15.97 8.79 -1.87
C ARG A 22 14.67 8.23 -2.44
N ILE A 23 14.68 7.04 -3.06
CA ILE A 23 13.49 6.37 -3.57
C ILE A 23 12.55 6.06 -2.40
N VAL A 24 13.08 5.54 -1.28
CA VAL A 24 12.30 5.22 -0.07
C VAL A 24 11.68 6.48 0.53
N PHE A 25 12.45 7.56 0.73
CA PHE A 25 11.94 8.82 1.26
C PHE A 25 10.85 9.44 0.39
N PHE A 26 11.03 9.41 -0.94
CA PHE A 26 9.99 9.86 -1.86
C PHE A 26 8.71 9.03 -1.73
N SER A 27 8.86 7.70 -1.66
CA SER A 27 7.73 6.79 -1.50
C SER A 27 7.00 7.03 -0.16
N ASP A 28 7.74 7.17 0.94
CA ASP A 28 7.19 7.46 2.27
C ASP A 28 6.38 8.76 2.27
N ALA A 29 6.86 9.80 1.58
CA ALA A 29 6.13 11.06 1.43
C ALA A 29 4.81 10.87 0.68
N VAL A 30 4.78 10.10 -0.42
CA VAL A 30 3.55 9.82 -1.18
C VAL A 30 2.55 9.02 -0.35
N PHE A 31 3.00 7.98 0.36
CA PHE A 31 2.15 7.22 1.27
C PHE A 31 1.55 8.11 2.37
N ALA A 32 2.37 8.94 3.01
CA ALA A 32 1.92 9.84 4.07
C ALA A 32 0.88 10.85 3.55
N ILE A 33 1.12 11.46 2.39
CA ILE A 33 0.17 12.39 1.77
C ILE A 33 -1.13 11.68 1.41
N ALA A 34 -1.08 10.51 0.78
CA ALA A 34 -2.26 9.74 0.44
C ALA A 34 -3.11 9.42 1.68
N MET A 35 -2.48 8.99 2.78
CA MET A 35 -3.17 8.70 4.04
C MET A 35 -3.82 9.95 4.66
N THR A 36 -3.18 11.09 4.58
CA THR A 36 -3.74 12.35 5.11
C THR A 36 -4.88 12.90 4.25
N LEU A 37 -4.81 12.70 2.92
CA LEU A 37 -5.89 13.12 2.01
C LEU A 37 -7.19 12.34 2.22
N LEU A 38 -7.13 11.14 2.79
CA LEU A 38 -8.32 10.36 3.13
C LEU A 38 -9.28 11.08 4.08
N VAL A 39 -8.81 12.03 4.88
CA VAL A 39 -9.66 12.77 5.83
C VAL A 39 -10.52 13.84 5.16
N LEU A 40 -10.16 14.30 3.94
CA LEU A 40 -10.82 15.41 3.29
C LEU A 40 -12.34 15.23 3.10
N PRO A 41 -12.88 14.05 2.77
CA PRO A 41 -14.32 13.83 2.68
C PRO A 41 -15.06 13.98 4.01
N LEU A 42 -14.35 13.88 5.14
CA LEU A 42 -14.90 14.07 6.48
C LEU A 42 -15.01 15.56 6.84
N VAL A 43 -14.18 16.41 6.20
CA VAL A 43 -14.19 17.86 6.42
C VAL A 43 -15.40 18.45 5.70
N GLY A 44 -16.10 19.35 6.38
CA GLY A 44 -17.33 19.94 5.88
C GLY A 44 -18.55 19.06 6.18
N GLY A 45 -19.64 19.67 6.45
CA GLY A 45 -20.91 19.03 6.84
C GLY A 45 -22.05 20.03 6.78
N ARG A 46 -23.24 19.54 7.08
CA ARG A 46 -24.43 20.37 7.24
C ARG A 46 -24.33 21.11 8.58
N THR A 47 -24.06 22.40 8.52
CA THR A 47 -23.93 23.25 9.72
C THR A 47 -25.27 23.54 10.39
N ASP A 48 -26.38 23.19 9.74
CA ASP A 48 -27.75 23.30 10.21
C ASP A 48 -28.18 22.18 11.17
N LEU A 49 -27.38 21.11 11.31
CA LEU A 49 -27.68 19.99 12.18
C LEU A 49 -26.88 20.02 13.49
N PRO A 50 -27.46 19.49 14.60
CA PRO A 50 -26.69 19.26 15.83
C PRO A 50 -25.44 18.40 15.56
N VAL A 51 -24.36 18.66 16.29
CA VAL A 51 -23.05 17.99 16.08
C VAL A 51 -23.18 16.46 16.05
N TRP A 52 -23.98 15.91 16.96
CA TRP A 52 -24.18 14.46 17.03
C TRP A 52 -24.84 13.87 15.76
N GLU A 53 -25.80 14.58 15.20
CA GLU A 53 -26.44 14.18 13.94
C GLU A 53 -25.47 14.30 12.76
N GLN A 54 -24.63 15.33 12.73
CA GLN A 54 -23.57 15.46 11.72
C GLN A 54 -22.60 14.26 11.77
N ILE A 55 -22.17 13.82 12.97
CA ILE A 55 -21.32 12.67 13.16
C ILE A 55 -22.00 11.39 12.64
N LYS A 56 -23.28 11.17 12.96
CA LYS A 56 -24.03 10.01 12.48
C LYS A 56 -24.09 9.95 10.95
N HIS A 57 -24.34 11.09 10.31
CA HIS A 57 -24.36 11.17 8.84
C HIS A 57 -23.01 10.87 8.20
N LYS A 58 -21.91 11.09 8.94
CA LYS A 58 -20.54 10.84 8.47
C LYS A 58 -20.01 9.42 8.77
N VAL A 59 -20.81 8.56 9.41
CA VAL A 59 -20.38 7.19 9.74
C VAL A 59 -19.91 6.40 8.51
N PRO A 60 -20.57 6.44 7.34
CA PRO A 60 -20.07 5.72 6.16
C PRO A 60 -18.72 6.23 5.66
N GLU A 61 -18.51 7.55 5.65
CA GLU A 61 -17.22 8.14 5.27
C GLU A 61 -16.12 7.82 6.30
N LEU A 62 -16.46 7.83 7.61
CA LEU A 62 -15.54 7.41 8.68
C LEU A 62 -15.12 5.94 8.52
N TYR A 63 -16.08 5.06 8.17
CA TYR A 63 -15.80 3.66 7.86
C TYR A 63 -14.84 3.53 6.66
N ALA A 64 -15.14 4.22 5.54
CA ALA A 64 -14.30 4.18 4.35
C ALA A 64 -12.91 4.75 4.62
N PHE A 65 -12.82 5.86 5.38
CA PHE A 65 -11.56 6.44 5.84
C PHE A 65 -10.75 5.44 6.66
N ALA A 66 -11.33 4.88 7.73
CA ALA A 66 -10.62 3.98 8.63
C ALA A 66 -10.10 2.74 7.91
N LEU A 67 -10.95 2.10 7.08
CA LEU A 67 -10.55 0.95 6.30
C LEU A 67 -9.39 1.27 5.36
N SER A 68 -9.51 2.36 4.57
CA SER A 68 -8.49 2.76 3.59
C SER A 68 -7.18 3.17 4.26
N PHE A 69 -7.25 3.90 5.38
CA PHE A 69 -6.06 4.28 6.15
C PHE A 69 -5.24 3.05 6.57
N TRP A 70 -5.90 2.06 7.16
CA TRP A 70 -5.23 0.84 7.57
C TRP A 70 -4.74 0.01 6.38
N VAL A 71 -5.50 -0.08 5.29
CA VAL A 71 -5.08 -0.82 4.10
C VAL A 71 -3.86 -0.16 3.46
N ILE A 72 -3.84 1.18 3.29
CA ILE A 72 -2.66 1.90 2.77
C ILE A 72 -1.47 1.73 3.74
N GLY A 73 -1.71 1.80 5.05
CA GLY A 73 -0.67 1.54 6.06
C GLY A 73 -0.07 0.13 5.94
N LEU A 74 -0.89 -0.88 5.62
CA LEU A 74 -0.39 -2.24 5.35
C LEU A 74 0.47 -2.31 4.08
N TYR A 75 0.14 -1.55 3.03
CA TYR A 75 0.97 -1.44 1.82
C TYR A 75 2.29 -0.74 2.14
N TRP A 76 2.26 0.38 2.86
CA TRP A 76 3.47 1.08 3.31
C TRP A 76 4.41 0.16 4.11
N ILE A 77 3.91 -0.59 5.09
CA ILE A 77 4.71 -1.56 5.83
C ILE A 77 5.30 -2.64 4.90
N GLY A 78 4.52 -3.06 3.89
CA GLY A 78 4.97 -4.01 2.87
C GLY A 78 6.10 -3.45 2.03
N HIS A 79 5.92 -2.26 1.47
CA HIS A 79 6.87 -1.51 0.68
C HIS A 79 8.19 -1.31 1.43
N HIS A 80 8.14 -0.80 2.66
CA HIS A 80 9.32 -0.61 3.49
C HIS A 80 10.10 -1.92 3.73
N ARG A 81 9.41 -3.05 3.92
CA ARG A 81 10.06 -4.37 4.07
C ARG A 81 10.76 -4.85 2.79
N VAL A 82 10.20 -4.55 1.62
CA VAL A 82 10.80 -4.89 0.33
C VAL A 82 12.09 -4.09 0.16
N TYR A 83 12.00 -2.77 0.30
CA TYR A 83 13.15 -1.87 0.07
C TYR A 83 14.30 -2.07 1.05
N ARG A 84 14.05 -2.48 2.28
CA ARG A 84 15.12 -2.89 3.22
C ARG A 84 15.99 -4.05 2.72
N ARG A 85 15.58 -4.76 1.68
CA ARG A 85 16.33 -5.86 1.08
C ARG A 85 16.91 -5.51 -0.29
N VAL A 86 16.49 -4.41 -0.86
CA VAL A 86 16.99 -3.92 -2.15
C VAL A 86 18.41 -3.38 -1.95
N ARG A 87 19.36 -3.86 -2.78
CA ARG A 87 20.76 -3.46 -2.77
C ARG A 87 21.19 -2.73 -4.05
N ALA A 88 20.40 -2.87 -5.10
CA ALA A 88 20.61 -2.20 -6.37
C ALA A 88 19.24 -1.90 -7.00
N TYR A 89 19.20 -0.96 -7.93
CA TYR A 89 17.99 -0.61 -8.66
C TYR A 89 18.30 -0.40 -10.14
N ASP A 90 17.26 -0.46 -10.94
CA ASP A 90 17.26 -0.12 -12.35
C ASP A 90 16.02 0.70 -12.71
N GLU A 91 15.92 1.10 -13.97
CA GLU A 91 14.77 1.87 -14.47
C GLU A 91 13.45 1.09 -14.32
N GLY A 92 13.47 -0.25 -14.49
CA GLY A 92 12.30 -1.11 -14.35
C GLY A 92 11.75 -1.10 -12.92
N LEU A 93 12.63 -1.20 -11.92
CA LEU A 93 12.26 -1.12 -10.50
C LEU A 93 11.71 0.26 -10.16
N MET A 94 12.34 1.32 -10.67
CA MET A 94 11.86 2.70 -10.48
C MET A 94 10.48 2.91 -11.10
N LEU A 95 10.25 2.40 -12.31
CA LEU A 95 8.96 2.50 -12.99
C LEU A 95 7.87 1.74 -12.23
N LEU A 96 8.15 0.52 -11.75
CA LEU A 96 7.21 -0.25 -10.94
C LEU A 96 6.87 0.46 -9.63
N ASN A 97 7.88 1.07 -8.99
CA ASN A 97 7.65 1.91 -7.81
C ASN A 97 6.72 3.09 -8.12
N LEU A 98 6.97 3.82 -9.21
CA LEU A 98 6.11 4.95 -9.61
C LEU A 98 4.67 4.51 -9.91
N VAL A 99 4.47 3.37 -10.57
CA VAL A 99 3.13 2.82 -10.85
C VAL A 99 2.43 2.45 -9.53
N GLU A 100 3.15 1.85 -8.58
CA GLU A 100 2.60 1.55 -7.25
C GLU A 100 2.19 2.84 -6.52
N LEU A 101 3.06 3.85 -6.51
CA LEU A 101 2.80 5.13 -5.88
C LEU A 101 1.64 5.90 -6.56
N PHE A 102 1.51 5.80 -7.88
CA PHE A 102 0.35 6.34 -8.60
C PHE A 102 -0.96 5.71 -8.11
N CYS A 103 -0.99 4.38 -7.99
CA CYS A 103 -2.16 3.68 -7.45
C CYS A 103 -2.47 4.11 -6.01
N VAL A 104 -1.44 4.27 -5.16
CA VAL A 104 -1.60 4.73 -3.77
C VAL A 104 -2.15 6.16 -3.72
N ALA A 105 -1.57 7.08 -4.49
CA ALA A 105 -2.00 8.48 -4.56
C ALA A 105 -3.44 8.64 -5.09
N PHE A 106 -3.91 7.69 -5.90
CA PHE A 106 -5.27 7.66 -6.43
C PHE A 106 -6.32 7.19 -5.42
N LEU A 107 -5.96 6.36 -4.43
CA LEU A 107 -6.92 5.74 -3.49
C LEU A 107 -7.83 6.70 -2.71
N PRO A 108 -7.44 7.93 -2.34
CA PRO A 108 -8.36 8.86 -1.69
C PRO A 108 -9.65 9.10 -2.48
N TYR A 109 -9.60 9.09 -3.82
CA TYR A 109 -10.77 9.30 -4.65
C TYR A 109 -11.80 8.15 -4.58
N PRO A 110 -11.47 6.88 -4.87
CA PRO A 110 -12.43 5.79 -4.69
C PRO A 110 -12.87 5.60 -3.23
N THR A 111 -12.03 5.95 -2.24
CA THR A 111 -12.42 5.96 -0.83
C THR A 111 -13.52 6.97 -0.56
N ALA A 112 -13.38 8.19 -1.07
CA ALA A 112 -14.40 9.23 -0.94
C ALA A 112 -15.74 8.82 -1.57
N LEU A 113 -15.71 8.21 -2.76
CA LEU A 113 -16.92 7.69 -3.41
C LEU A 113 -17.56 6.58 -2.60
N SER A 114 -16.77 5.62 -2.11
CA SER A 114 -17.27 4.51 -1.30
C SER A 114 -17.90 4.98 0.02
N GLY A 115 -17.39 6.03 0.63
CA GLY A 115 -18.00 6.64 1.82
C GLY A 115 -19.28 7.41 1.51
N ARG A 116 -19.27 8.18 0.41
CA ARG A 116 -20.40 9.04 0.02
C ARG A 116 -21.59 8.25 -0.52
N TYR A 117 -21.34 7.13 -1.16
CA TYR A 117 -22.35 6.26 -1.79
C TYR A 117 -22.22 4.82 -1.26
N PRO A 118 -22.51 4.59 0.03
CA PRO A 118 -22.21 3.31 0.70
C PRO A 118 -23.05 2.13 0.19
N GLU A 119 -24.22 2.37 -0.37
CA GLU A 119 -25.13 1.34 -0.88
C GLU A 119 -25.06 1.16 -2.40
N ASP A 120 -24.25 2.01 -3.07
CA ASP A 120 -24.13 1.98 -4.52
C ASP A 120 -23.13 0.90 -4.97
N VAL A 121 -23.58 0.06 -5.92
CA VAL A 121 -22.80 -1.03 -6.50
C VAL A 121 -21.55 -0.50 -7.22
N ALA A 122 -21.70 0.57 -8.03
CA ALA A 122 -20.60 1.10 -8.83
C ALA A 122 -19.50 1.66 -7.94
N SER A 123 -19.85 2.39 -6.86
CA SER A 123 -18.88 2.89 -5.89
C SER A 123 -18.11 1.77 -5.19
N THR A 124 -18.81 0.70 -4.81
CA THR A 124 -18.25 -0.48 -4.16
C THR A 124 -17.32 -1.25 -5.09
N VAL A 125 -17.73 -1.49 -6.32
CA VAL A 125 -16.92 -2.16 -7.35
C VAL A 125 -15.68 -1.32 -7.69
N PHE A 126 -15.84 0.00 -7.86
CA PHE A 126 -14.73 0.88 -8.19
C PHE A 126 -13.67 0.91 -7.09
N TYR A 127 -14.09 0.97 -5.83
CA TYR A 127 -13.18 0.88 -4.69
C TYR A 127 -12.46 -0.47 -4.63
N ALA A 128 -13.20 -1.59 -4.74
CA ALA A 128 -12.64 -2.93 -4.73
C ALA A 128 -11.67 -3.16 -5.90
N ALA A 129 -12.02 -2.68 -7.10
CA ALA A 129 -11.15 -2.74 -8.28
C ALA A 129 -9.86 -1.94 -8.09
N SER A 130 -9.95 -0.71 -7.54
CA SER A 130 -8.77 0.13 -7.27
C SER A 130 -7.79 -0.54 -6.31
N LEU A 131 -8.27 -1.14 -5.22
CA LEU A 131 -7.43 -1.89 -4.28
C LEU A 131 -6.89 -3.19 -4.89
N SER A 132 -7.66 -3.85 -5.75
CA SER A 132 -7.20 -5.05 -6.46
C SER A 132 -6.06 -4.71 -7.43
N VAL A 133 -6.18 -3.63 -8.19
CA VAL A 133 -5.12 -3.14 -9.10
C VAL A 133 -3.86 -2.79 -8.31
N LEU A 134 -3.98 -2.00 -7.23
CA LEU A 134 -2.83 -1.71 -6.36
C LEU A 134 -2.17 -3.01 -5.86
N GLY A 135 -2.97 -3.97 -5.38
CA GLY A 135 -2.45 -5.23 -4.87
C GLY A 135 -1.74 -6.08 -5.93
N LEU A 136 -2.23 -6.09 -7.16
CA LEU A 136 -1.58 -6.77 -8.28
C LEU A 136 -0.29 -6.06 -8.68
N VAL A 137 -0.28 -4.73 -8.76
CA VAL A 137 0.92 -3.93 -9.03
C VAL A 137 1.98 -4.19 -7.96
N THR A 138 1.61 -4.11 -6.68
CA THR A 138 2.52 -4.47 -5.57
C THR A 138 3.05 -5.90 -5.69
N THR A 139 2.21 -6.85 -6.12
CA THR A 139 2.64 -8.24 -6.29
C THR A 139 3.66 -8.38 -7.42
N VAL A 140 3.44 -7.71 -8.54
CA VAL A 140 4.40 -7.65 -9.66
C VAL A 140 5.70 -6.99 -9.21
N HIS A 141 5.63 -5.89 -8.47
CA HIS A 141 6.80 -5.20 -7.92
C HIS A 141 7.61 -6.11 -6.99
N VAL A 142 6.97 -6.78 -6.02
CA VAL A 142 7.61 -7.75 -5.13
C VAL A 142 8.21 -8.91 -5.93
N TRP A 143 7.48 -9.44 -6.89
CA TRP A 143 7.97 -10.52 -7.76
C TRP A 143 9.21 -10.09 -8.53
N TYR A 144 9.22 -8.88 -9.09
CA TYR A 144 10.37 -8.33 -9.79
C TYR A 144 11.61 -8.28 -8.89
N VAL A 145 11.47 -7.76 -7.67
CA VAL A 145 12.57 -7.67 -6.69
C VAL A 145 13.13 -9.04 -6.33
N VAL A 146 12.28 -10.03 -6.04
CA VAL A 146 12.73 -11.33 -5.54
C VAL A 146 13.28 -12.24 -6.63
N HIS A 147 12.85 -12.08 -7.89
CA HIS A 147 13.34 -12.89 -9.01
C HIS A 147 14.67 -12.37 -9.56
N HIS A 148 14.95 -11.11 -9.45
CA HIS A 148 16.22 -10.54 -9.85
C HIS A 148 17.20 -10.59 -8.66
N ARG A 149 17.99 -11.66 -8.55
CA ARG A 149 19.00 -11.85 -7.49
C ARG A 149 19.98 -10.69 -7.33
N ARG A 150 20.09 -9.84 -8.36
CA ARG A 150 20.90 -8.64 -8.35
C ARG A 150 20.35 -7.59 -7.38
N TYR A 151 19.03 -7.54 -7.18
CA TYR A 151 18.39 -6.52 -6.33
C TYR A 151 18.22 -6.97 -4.90
N ALA A 152 17.92 -8.24 -4.67
CA ALA A 152 17.76 -8.76 -3.32
C ALA A 152 18.25 -10.20 -3.22
N ASN A 153 19.13 -10.45 -2.26
CA ASN A 153 19.54 -11.82 -1.94
C ASN A 153 18.60 -12.36 -0.87
N VAL A 154 17.51 -13.01 -1.31
CA VAL A 154 16.51 -13.63 -0.44
C VAL A 154 16.40 -15.11 -0.75
N ASP A 155 16.23 -15.94 0.29
CA ASP A 155 15.96 -17.36 0.16
C ASP A 155 14.54 -17.60 -0.40
N ASP A 156 14.33 -18.75 -1.03
CA ASP A 156 13.05 -19.08 -1.69
C ASP A 156 11.86 -19.06 -0.74
N ARG A 157 12.07 -19.41 0.55
CA ARG A 157 11.01 -19.35 1.57
C ARG A 157 10.58 -17.92 1.85
N THR A 158 11.54 -17.02 1.96
CA THR A 158 11.28 -15.59 2.17
C THR A 158 10.64 -14.97 0.93
N ALA A 159 11.12 -15.29 -0.28
CA ALA A 159 10.55 -14.84 -1.53
C ALA A 159 9.06 -15.23 -1.65
N ARG A 160 8.74 -16.52 -1.45
CA ARG A 160 7.35 -17.02 -1.44
C ARG A 160 6.49 -16.28 -0.41
N ARG A 161 6.99 -16.07 0.81
CA ARG A 161 6.26 -15.32 1.86
C ARG A 161 5.98 -13.88 1.47
N MET A 162 6.94 -13.20 0.82
CA MET A 162 6.76 -11.83 0.35
C MET A 162 5.66 -11.75 -0.70
N ILE A 163 5.68 -12.64 -1.71
CA ILE A 163 4.66 -12.73 -2.76
C ILE A 163 3.29 -13.09 -2.17
N THR A 164 3.21 -14.10 -1.30
CA THR A 164 1.92 -14.49 -0.68
C THR A 164 1.32 -13.35 0.15
N ARG A 165 2.15 -12.55 0.82
CA ARG A 165 1.68 -11.39 1.57
C ARG A 165 1.19 -10.26 0.68
N SER A 166 1.80 -10.03 -0.49
CA SER A 166 1.33 -9.01 -1.43
C SER A 166 -0.02 -9.37 -2.04
N LEU A 167 -0.29 -10.66 -2.22
CA LEU A 167 -1.57 -11.18 -2.71
C LEU A 167 -2.72 -11.08 -1.69
N SER A 168 -2.45 -10.78 -0.41
CA SER A 168 -3.49 -10.75 0.63
C SER A 168 -4.64 -9.78 0.34
N VAL A 169 -4.39 -8.65 -0.31
CA VAL A 169 -5.42 -7.67 -0.66
C VAL A 169 -6.18 -8.12 -1.92
N PRO A 170 -5.56 -8.45 -3.06
CA PRO A 170 -6.27 -8.95 -4.23
C PRO A 170 -7.16 -10.16 -3.94
N ILE A 171 -6.70 -11.11 -3.12
CA ILE A 171 -7.48 -12.30 -2.75
C ILE A 171 -8.79 -11.92 -2.02
N VAL A 172 -8.80 -10.85 -1.26
CA VAL A 172 -10.02 -10.37 -0.59
C VAL A 172 -10.87 -9.55 -1.54
N PHE A 173 -10.28 -8.57 -2.23
CA PHE A 173 -11.06 -7.56 -2.95
C PHE A 173 -11.56 -8.02 -4.32
N ILE A 174 -10.82 -8.85 -5.07
CA ILE A 174 -11.27 -9.35 -6.38
C ILE A 174 -12.60 -10.15 -6.26
N PRO A 175 -12.75 -11.11 -5.33
CA PRO A 175 -14.02 -11.84 -5.18
C PRO A 175 -15.19 -10.95 -4.75
N THR A 176 -14.93 -9.83 -4.05
CA THR A 176 -16.01 -8.95 -3.62
C THR A 176 -16.63 -8.15 -4.77
N ILE A 177 -15.97 -8.04 -5.93
CA ILE A 177 -16.51 -7.39 -7.11
C ILE A 177 -17.80 -8.07 -7.61
N PRO A 178 -17.81 -9.36 -7.96
CA PRO A 178 -19.06 -10.02 -8.34
C PRO A 178 -20.08 -10.11 -7.19
N ILE A 179 -19.61 -10.22 -5.95
CA ILE A 179 -20.50 -10.26 -4.78
C ILE A 179 -21.24 -8.91 -4.61
N ALA A 180 -20.64 -7.78 -4.97
CA ALA A 180 -21.28 -6.48 -4.86
C ALA A 180 -22.53 -6.34 -5.74
N PHE A 181 -22.60 -7.04 -6.87
CA PHE A 181 -23.80 -7.08 -7.73
C PHE A 181 -24.95 -7.89 -7.10
N LEU A 182 -24.63 -8.81 -6.18
CA LEU A 182 -25.62 -9.60 -5.45
C LEU A 182 -26.03 -8.92 -4.14
N ASN A 183 -25.06 -8.46 -3.38
CA ASN A 183 -25.28 -7.78 -2.10
C ASN A 183 -24.08 -6.91 -1.71
N VAL A 184 -24.28 -5.60 -1.76
CA VAL A 184 -23.25 -4.59 -1.44
C VAL A 184 -22.80 -4.71 0.03
N VAL A 185 -23.73 -4.94 0.96
CA VAL A 185 -23.42 -5.03 2.39
C VAL A 185 -22.48 -6.22 2.68
N VAL A 186 -22.79 -7.38 2.07
CA VAL A 186 -21.94 -8.57 2.21
C VAL A 186 -20.56 -8.32 1.61
N ALA A 187 -20.48 -7.74 0.40
CA ALA A 187 -19.20 -7.43 -0.25
C ALA A 187 -18.33 -6.54 0.64
N ARG A 188 -18.90 -5.46 1.18
CA ARG A 188 -18.17 -4.50 2.04
C ARG A 188 -17.77 -5.12 3.39
N SER A 189 -18.60 -5.98 3.96
CA SER A 189 -18.27 -6.67 5.22
C SER A 189 -17.08 -7.61 5.06
N LEU A 190 -16.91 -8.23 3.89
CA LEU A 190 -15.79 -9.11 3.60
C LEU A 190 -14.44 -8.37 3.51
N TRP A 191 -14.42 -7.05 3.28
CA TRP A 191 -13.19 -6.28 3.22
C TRP A 191 -12.35 -6.35 4.50
N TRP A 192 -13.00 -6.52 5.66
CA TRP A 192 -12.29 -6.70 6.93
C TRP A 192 -11.51 -8.01 7.01
N ALA A 193 -11.82 -8.98 6.16
CA ALA A 193 -11.08 -10.24 6.09
C ALA A 193 -9.59 -10.01 5.73
N VAL A 194 -9.24 -8.89 5.09
CA VAL A 194 -7.83 -8.55 4.78
C VAL A 194 -6.97 -8.50 6.05
N PHE A 195 -7.51 -7.98 7.16
CA PHE A 195 -6.79 -7.89 8.42
C PHE A 195 -6.62 -9.26 9.07
N VAL A 196 -7.66 -10.10 9.01
CA VAL A 196 -7.62 -11.48 9.52
C VAL A 196 -6.59 -12.30 8.73
N ILE A 197 -6.64 -12.23 7.40
CA ILE A 197 -5.70 -12.93 6.53
C ILE A 197 -4.27 -12.46 6.83
N ARG A 198 -4.04 -11.15 6.92
CA ARG A 198 -2.70 -10.62 7.24
C ARG A 198 -2.21 -10.99 8.63
N PHE A 199 -3.10 -11.10 9.60
CA PHE A 199 -2.77 -11.57 10.95
C PHE A 199 -2.37 -13.05 10.93
N LEU A 200 -3.10 -13.90 10.23
CA LEU A 200 -2.78 -15.33 10.06
C LEU A 200 -1.41 -15.54 9.38
N PHE A 201 -1.08 -14.71 8.37
CA PHE A 201 0.25 -14.74 7.73
C PHE A 201 1.36 -14.05 8.54
N ARG A 202 1.06 -13.51 9.74
CA ARG A 202 2.06 -12.90 10.64
C ARG A 202 2.88 -13.94 11.40
N GLY A 203 2.40 -15.19 11.52
CA GLY A 203 3.03 -16.28 12.23
C GLY A 203 4.36 -16.70 11.59
N SER A 204 5.42 -16.72 12.40
CA SER A 204 6.77 -17.24 12.18
C SER A 204 7.78 -16.27 11.54
N VAL A 205 8.09 -15.19 12.23
CA VAL A 205 9.43 -14.64 12.14
C VAL A 205 10.24 -15.33 13.23
N PRO A 206 11.24 -16.18 12.91
CA PRO A 206 12.26 -16.51 13.88
C PRO A 206 12.93 -15.20 14.32
N ARG A 207 13.00 -14.91 15.59
CA ARG A 207 13.91 -13.91 16.12
C ARG A 207 15.30 -14.36 15.68
N ALA A 208 16.00 -13.54 14.94
CA ALA A 208 17.44 -13.65 14.83
C ALA A 208 17.97 -13.27 16.23
N ASP A 209 18.51 -14.28 16.90
CA ASP A 209 19.35 -14.11 18.08
C ASP A 209 20.69 -13.51 17.64
#